data_d94a38ed0ff483cf55018efc9bb7f3b8
#
_entry.id   d94a38ed0ff483cf55018efc9bb7f3b8
#
_cell.length_a   1.000
_cell.length_b   1.000
_cell.length_c   1.000
_cell.angle_alpha   90.00
_cell.angle_beta   90.00
_cell.angle_gamma   90.00
#
_symmetry.space_group_name_H-M   'P 1'
#
loop_
_entity.id
_entity.type
_entity.pdbx_description
1 polymer ?
#
loop_
_entity_poly.entity_id
_entity_poly.type
_entity_poly.pdbx_seq_one_letter_code
_entity_poly.pdbx_strand_id
1 'polypeptide(L)'
;MSKALLYTIAIFTITQIAVWYQTNGQFISEWCKNNTFILSLFGVPISFGYIYATRFAFEAFDGMLWPGRLLGFALGIISFTILTNYYMGEGI
;
A
#
# COMPACT_ATOMS: atom_id res chain seq x y z
N MET A 1 -16.67 -13.79 6.40
CA MET A 1 -16.13 -12.51 5.86
C MET A 1 -16.53 -12.39 4.41
N SER A 2 -16.97 -11.22 3.97
CA SER A 2 -17.40 -11.04 2.59
C SER A 2 -16.23 -11.08 1.63
N LYS A 3 -16.51 -11.47 0.37
CA LYS A 3 -15.48 -11.46 -0.66
C LYS A 3 -14.95 -10.04 -0.92
N ALA A 4 -15.83 -9.04 -0.85
CA ALA A 4 -15.43 -7.66 -1.04
C ALA A 4 -14.43 -7.22 0.02
N LEU A 5 -14.64 -7.60 1.28
CA LEU A 5 -13.72 -7.29 2.36
C LEU A 5 -12.37 -7.99 2.16
N LEU A 6 -12.39 -9.25 1.75
CA LEU A 6 -11.15 -9.99 1.46
C LEU A 6 -10.36 -9.33 0.34
N TYR A 7 -11.03 -8.93 -0.74
CA TYR A 7 -10.37 -8.25 -1.85
C TYR A 7 -9.82 -6.89 -1.42
N THR A 8 -10.56 -6.17 -0.57
CA THR A 8 -10.11 -4.89 -0.04
C THR A 8 -8.81 -5.05 0.75
N ILE A 9 -8.77 -5.99 1.67
CA ILE A 9 -7.59 -6.24 2.50
C ILE A 9 -6.40 -6.64 1.62
N ALA A 10 -6.62 -7.57 0.70
CA ALA A 10 -5.56 -8.07 -0.18
C ALA A 10 -4.99 -6.95 -1.06
N ILE A 11 -5.86 -6.16 -1.70
CA ILE A 11 -5.41 -5.11 -2.61
C ILE A 11 -4.72 -3.99 -1.86
N PHE A 12 -5.27 -3.55 -0.71
CA PHE A 12 -4.62 -2.52 0.10
C PHE A 12 -3.24 -3.00 0.58
N THR A 13 -3.13 -4.24 1.04
CA THR A 13 -1.87 -4.77 1.53
C THR A 13 -0.81 -4.79 0.44
N ILE A 14 -1.16 -5.32 -0.73
CA ILE A 14 -0.24 -5.37 -1.87
C ILE A 14 0.16 -3.96 -2.31
N THR A 15 -0.82 -3.05 -2.36
CA THR A 15 -0.57 -1.67 -2.78
C THR A 15 0.34 -0.95 -1.79
N GLN A 16 0.12 -1.14 -0.49
CA GLN A 16 0.95 -0.52 0.54
C GLN A 16 2.39 -1.06 0.50
N ILE A 17 2.56 -2.35 0.23
CA ILE A 17 3.90 -2.92 0.07
C ILE A 17 4.59 -2.29 -1.14
N ALA A 18 3.88 -2.14 -2.25
CA ALA A 18 4.42 -1.50 -3.44
C ALA A 18 4.82 -0.06 -3.18
N VAL A 19 3.99 0.69 -2.43
CA VAL A 19 4.31 2.08 -2.06
C VAL A 19 5.58 2.13 -1.22
N TRP A 20 5.74 1.20 -0.29
CA TRP A 20 6.95 1.17 0.53
C TRP A 20 8.21 1.04 -0.33
N TYR A 21 8.20 0.11 -1.29
CA TYR A 21 9.34 -0.07 -2.19
C TYR A 21 9.54 1.14 -3.10
N GLN A 22 8.45 1.73 -3.57
CA GLN A 22 8.54 2.92 -4.41
C GLN A 22 9.20 4.09 -3.70
N THR A 23 8.83 4.32 -2.44
CA THR A 23 9.30 5.50 -1.70
C THR A 23 10.60 5.25 -0.94
N ASN A 24 10.81 4.04 -0.44
CA ASN A 24 11.95 3.73 0.43
C ASN A 24 13.00 2.83 -0.24
N GLY A 25 12.74 2.36 -1.44
CA GLY A 25 13.70 1.54 -2.18
C GLY A 25 15.01 2.28 -2.43
N GLN A 26 14.97 3.60 -2.51
CA GLN A 26 16.17 4.43 -2.70
C GLN A 26 17.18 4.30 -1.56
N PHE A 27 16.74 3.83 -0.39
CA PHE A 27 17.61 3.66 0.77
C PHE A 27 18.25 2.28 0.83
N ILE A 28 17.78 1.33 0.02
CA ILE A 28 18.31 -0.03 0.01
C ILE A 28 18.89 -0.43 -1.35
N SER A 29 18.72 0.41 -2.37
CA SER A 29 19.21 0.13 -3.72
C SER A 29 19.66 1.42 -4.39
N GLU A 30 20.89 1.44 -4.88
CA GLU A 30 21.38 2.60 -5.63
C GLU A 30 20.65 2.75 -6.96
N TRP A 31 20.23 1.63 -7.57
CA TRP A 31 19.43 1.70 -8.79
C TRP A 31 18.16 2.50 -8.58
N CYS A 32 17.46 2.25 -7.48
CA CYS A 32 16.23 2.98 -7.15
C CYS A 32 16.53 4.46 -6.92
N LYS A 33 17.62 4.76 -6.21
CA LYS A 33 18.01 6.14 -5.94
C LYS A 33 18.31 6.91 -7.22
N ASN A 34 18.93 6.25 -8.19
CA ASN A 34 19.38 6.89 -9.43
C ASN A 34 18.31 6.90 -10.52
N ASN A 35 17.17 6.23 -10.31
CA ASN A 35 16.10 6.10 -11.30
C ASN A 35 14.76 6.60 -10.75
N THR A 36 14.77 7.80 -10.18
CA THR A 36 13.59 8.42 -9.57
C THR A 36 12.42 8.50 -10.55
N PHE A 37 12.70 8.87 -11.81
CA PHE A 37 11.63 9.01 -12.81
C PHE A 37 10.95 7.67 -13.07
N ILE A 38 11.73 6.58 -13.17
CA ILE A 38 11.19 5.25 -13.40
C ILE A 38 10.35 4.82 -12.20
N LEU A 39 10.82 5.06 -10.98
CA LEU A 39 10.05 4.77 -9.76
C LEU A 39 8.74 5.54 -9.74
N SER A 40 8.77 6.78 -10.18
CA SER A 40 7.55 7.61 -10.23
C SER A 40 6.50 7.02 -11.16
N LEU A 41 6.92 6.35 -12.23
CA LEU A 41 6.00 5.69 -13.16
C LEU A 41 5.25 4.52 -12.51
N PHE A 42 5.80 3.91 -11.47
CA PHE A 42 5.09 2.88 -10.71
C PHE A 42 3.90 3.44 -9.94
N GLY A 43 3.80 4.76 -9.81
CA GLY A 43 2.62 5.39 -9.22
C GLY A 43 1.35 5.10 -10.00
N VAL A 44 1.44 4.86 -11.31
CA VAL A 44 0.25 4.54 -12.12
C VAL A 44 -0.40 3.22 -11.66
N PRO A 45 0.30 2.06 -11.62
CA PRO A 45 -0.32 0.83 -11.11
C PRO A 45 -0.69 0.94 -9.62
N ILE A 46 0.08 1.68 -8.82
CA ILE A 46 -0.26 1.91 -7.42
C ILE A 46 -1.58 2.66 -7.30
N SER A 47 -1.79 3.68 -8.13
CA SER A 47 -3.04 4.42 -8.15
C SER A 47 -4.22 3.52 -8.52
N PHE A 48 -4.06 2.62 -9.48
CA PHE A 48 -5.09 1.63 -9.81
C PHE A 48 -5.40 0.77 -8.59
N GLY A 49 -4.38 0.34 -7.85
CA GLY A 49 -4.57 -0.45 -6.64
C GLY A 49 -5.44 0.27 -5.62
N TYR A 50 -5.15 1.52 -5.36
CA TYR A 50 -5.95 2.32 -4.41
C TYR A 50 -7.38 2.52 -4.89
N ILE A 51 -7.57 2.76 -6.17
CA ILE A 51 -8.92 2.96 -6.72
C ILE A 51 -9.74 1.68 -6.56
N TYR A 52 -9.21 0.53 -6.93
CA TYR A 52 -9.92 -0.74 -6.79
C TYR A 52 -10.15 -1.13 -5.35
N ALA A 53 -9.14 -0.94 -4.48
CA ALA A 53 -9.30 -1.23 -3.06
C ALA A 53 -10.42 -0.38 -2.45
N THR A 54 -10.48 0.91 -2.81
CA THR A 54 -11.52 1.81 -2.34
C THR A 54 -12.89 1.36 -2.84
N ARG A 55 -12.97 0.91 -4.10
CA ARG A 55 -14.23 0.41 -4.67
C ARG A 55 -14.74 -0.81 -3.91
N PHE A 56 -13.88 -1.77 -3.63
CA PHE A 56 -14.26 -2.96 -2.88
C PHE A 56 -14.59 -2.63 -1.42
N ALA A 57 -13.85 -1.67 -0.82
CA ALA A 57 -14.14 -1.23 0.54
C ALA A 57 -15.51 -0.57 0.63
N PHE A 58 -15.86 0.26 -0.34
CA PHE A 58 -17.18 0.89 -0.39
C PHE A 58 -18.29 -0.17 -0.41
N GLU A 59 -18.09 -1.21 -1.21
CA GLU A 59 -19.03 -2.32 -1.29
C GLU A 59 -19.07 -3.12 0.02
N ALA A 60 -17.90 -3.39 0.61
CA ALA A 60 -17.79 -4.18 1.84
C ALA A 60 -18.42 -3.49 3.05
N PHE A 61 -18.38 -2.16 3.09
CA PHE A 61 -18.88 -1.37 4.22
C PHE A 61 -20.19 -0.66 3.90
N ASP A 62 -21.01 -1.25 3.02
CA ASP A 62 -22.38 -0.84 2.74
C ASP A 62 -22.49 0.63 2.28
N GLY A 63 -21.57 1.07 1.45
CA GLY A 63 -21.62 2.41 0.88
C GLY A 63 -21.01 3.49 1.74
N MET A 64 -20.23 3.12 2.76
CA MET A 64 -19.51 4.09 3.57
C MET A 64 -18.04 4.14 3.16
N LEU A 65 -17.46 5.33 3.08
CA LEU A 65 -16.08 5.53 2.65
C LEU A 65 -15.08 5.50 3.80
N TRP A 66 -15.45 6.05 4.96
CA TRP A 66 -14.47 6.23 6.04
C TRP A 66 -13.93 4.92 6.64
N PRO A 67 -14.74 3.82 6.77
CA PRO A 67 -14.16 2.58 7.31
C PRO A 67 -13.07 2.02 6.39
N GLY A 68 -13.25 2.11 5.07
CA GLY A 68 -12.22 1.68 4.12
C GLY A 68 -10.97 2.52 4.22
N ARG A 69 -11.11 3.83 4.44
CA ARG A 69 -9.97 4.72 4.61
C ARG A 69 -9.17 4.34 5.85
N LEU A 70 -9.85 4.06 6.97
CA LEU A 70 -9.18 3.63 8.19
C LEU A 70 -8.50 2.28 8.01
N LEU A 71 -9.14 1.35 7.32
CA LEU A 71 -8.55 0.05 7.03
C LEU A 71 -7.28 0.19 6.19
N GLY A 72 -7.32 1.00 5.14
CA GLY A 72 -6.14 1.26 4.32
C GLY A 72 -5.01 1.86 5.11
N PHE A 73 -5.33 2.80 6.00
CA PHE A 73 -4.36 3.44 6.88
C PHE A 73 -3.71 2.41 7.82
N ALA A 74 -4.53 1.56 8.45
CA ALA A 74 -4.03 0.53 9.37
C ALA A 74 -3.12 -0.45 8.64
N LEU A 75 -3.53 -0.92 7.48
CA LEU A 75 -2.71 -1.83 6.67
C LEU A 75 -1.41 -1.18 6.21
N GLY A 76 -1.46 0.13 5.93
CA GLY A 76 -0.27 0.89 5.58
C GLY A 76 0.73 0.95 6.73
N ILE A 77 0.26 1.20 7.94
CA ILE A 77 1.11 1.24 9.14
C ILE A 77 1.73 -0.13 9.39
N ILE A 78 0.94 -1.20 9.30
CA ILE A 78 1.44 -2.56 9.51
C ILE A 78 2.50 -2.90 8.47
N SER A 79 2.23 -2.66 7.20
CA SER A 79 3.17 -2.94 6.11
C SER A 79 4.46 -2.12 6.27
N PHE A 80 4.32 -0.84 6.60
CA PHE A 80 5.46 0.04 6.82
C PHE A 80 6.32 -0.46 7.97
N THR A 81 5.70 -0.83 9.08
CA THR A 81 6.43 -1.30 10.26
C THR A 81 7.22 -2.56 9.96
N ILE A 82 6.59 -3.53 9.30
CA ILE A 82 7.25 -4.80 8.98
C ILE A 82 8.43 -4.58 8.04
N LEU A 83 8.21 -3.87 6.94
CA LEU A 83 9.24 -3.66 5.93
C LEU A 83 10.38 -2.77 6.43
N THR A 84 10.04 -1.73 7.18
CA THR A 84 11.05 -0.83 7.72
C THR A 84 11.93 -1.55 8.74
N ASN A 85 11.34 -2.37 9.60
CA ASN A 85 12.10 -3.14 10.55
C ASN A 85 13.00 -4.16 9.85
N TYR A 86 12.48 -4.80 8.80
CA TYR A 86 13.24 -5.82 8.06
C TYR A 86 14.44 -5.23 7.32
N TYR A 87 14.24 -4.13 6.61
CA TYR A 87 15.30 -3.55 5.76
C TYR A 87 16.16 -2.53 6.45
N MET A 88 15.59 -1.73 7.33
CA MET A 88 16.27 -0.59 7.94
C MET A 88 16.65 -0.83 9.39
N GLY A 89 16.15 -1.90 9.99
CA GLY A 89 16.42 -2.18 11.40
C GLY A 89 15.73 -1.22 12.36
N GLU A 90 14.77 -0.44 11.88
CA GLU A 90 14.00 0.47 12.72
C GLU A 90 12.73 -0.23 13.18
N GLY A 91 12.64 -0.47 14.47
CA GLY A 91 11.46 -1.06 15.05
C GLY A 91 10.67 -0.05 15.87
N ILE A 92 9.45 -0.42 16.15
CA ILE A 92 8.62 0.34 17.07
C ILE A 92 8.70 -0.33 18.44
#